data_7a0887258f0b842d1ec0f20c5b0ac15f
#
_entry.id   7a0887258f0b842d1ec0f20c5b0ac15f
#
_cell.length_a   1.000
_cell.length_b   1.000
_cell.length_c   1.000
_cell.angle_alpha   90.00
_cell.angle_beta   90.00
_cell.angle_gamma   90.00
#
_symmetry.space_group_name_H-M   'P 1'
#
loop_
_entity.id
_entity.type
_entity.pdbx_description
1 polymer ?
#
loop_
_entity_poly.entity_id
_entity_poly.type
_entity_poly.pdbx_seq_one_letter_code
_entity_poly.pdbx_strand_id
1 'polypeptide(L)'
;MVGIGNNRFRAQVYEKAKALGYAFPDIIAPSAYISPYAKLGCGCVVLQNACVQNGASVGDGVLLNAGTEVHCDATLGDYALIYTNSVVRTGATVGNFARIGSNCTICNNATVPDGADIPDCTAVH
;
A
#
# COMPACT_ATOMS: atom_id res chain seq x y z
N MET A 1 2.67 6.29 14.50
CA MET A 1 1.84 6.26 13.27
C MET A 1 1.43 7.68 12.90
N VAL A 2 1.42 7.99 11.63
CA VAL A 2 0.88 9.25 11.11
C VAL A 2 -0.55 8.98 10.62
N GLY A 3 -1.55 9.47 11.34
CA GLY A 3 -2.94 9.17 11.05
C GLY A 3 -3.59 10.12 10.04
N ILE A 4 -2.90 10.44 8.95
CA ILE A 4 -3.33 11.45 7.98
C ILE A 4 -3.68 10.74 6.68
N GLY A 5 -4.89 10.98 6.16
CA GLY A 5 -5.39 10.33 4.94
C GLY A 5 -4.86 10.90 3.63
N ASN A 6 -4.30 12.12 3.63
CA ASN A 6 -3.69 12.72 2.44
C ASN A 6 -2.27 12.19 2.31
N ASN A 7 -2.01 11.39 1.27
CA ASN A 7 -0.73 10.69 1.15
C ASN A 7 0.47 11.61 0.90
N ARG A 8 0.30 12.73 0.20
CA ARG A 8 1.41 13.67 -0.01
C ARG A 8 1.75 14.41 1.27
N PHE A 9 0.74 14.86 2.02
CA PHE A 9 0.97 15.50 3.31
C PHE A 9 1.55 14.50 4.31
N ARG A 10 1.06 13.27 4.30
CA ARG A 10 1.59 12.18 5.13
C ARG A 10 3.06 11.93 4.81
N ALA A 11 3.42 11.90 3.53
CA ALA A 11 4.81 11.74 3.11
C ALA A 11 5.69 12.88 3.62
N GLN A 12 5.23 14.12 3.54
CA GLN A 12 5.97 15.27 4.06
C GLN A 12 6.24 15.14 5.56
N VAL A 13 5.24 14.70 6.33
CA VAL A 13 5.39 14.48 7.78
C VAL A 13 6.41 13.36 8.06
N TYR A 14 6.33 12.25 7.33
CA TYR A 14 7.29 11.15 7.48
C TYR A 14 8.71 11.61 7.16
N GLU A 15 8.91 12.27 6.05
CA GLU A 15 10.25 12.72 5.64
C GLU A 15 10.84 13.73 6.62
N LYS A 16 10.01 14.67 7.09
CA LYS A 16 10.44 15.65 8.10
C LYS A 16 10.83 14.97 9.41
N ALA A 17 10.06 14.00 9.86
CA ALA A 17 10.37 13.26 11.07
C ALA A 17 11.65 12.43 10.93
N LYS A 18 11.85 11.80 9.78
CA LYS A 18 13.11 11.07 9.49
C LYS A 18 14.31 12.01 9.54
N ALA A 19 14.20 13.21 8.98
CA ALA A 19 15.27 14.20 9.01
C ALA A 19 15.62 14.64 10.43
N LEU A 20 14.67 14.54 11.36
CA LEU A 20 14.88 14.84 12.79
C LEU A 20 15.32 13.62 13.59
N GLY A 21 15.59 12.49 12.94
CA GLY A 21 16.09 11.28 13.58
C GLY A 21 15.03 10.33 14.12
N TYR A 22 13.75 10.56 13.82
CA TYR A 22 12.68 9.65 14.20
C TYR A 22 12.57 8.49 13.23
N ALA A 23 12.25 7.31 13.75
CA ALA A 23 11.96 6.12 12.97
C ALA A 23 10.49 5.78 13.11
N PHE A 24 9.88 5.26 12.04
CA PHE A 24 8.49 4.80 12.06
C PHE A 24 8.47 3.28 11.90
N PRO A 25 8.07 2.55 12.95
CA PRO A 25 7.84 1.11 12.81
C PRO A 25 6.61 0.85 11.95
N ASP A 26 6.55 -0.33 11.36
CA ASP A 26 5.34 -0.80 10.72
C ASP A 26 4.27 -1.09 11.77
N ILE A 27 3.02 -0.79 11.44
CA ILE A 27 1.88 -1.11 12.28
C ILE A 27 1.04 -2.14 11.54
N ILE A 28 1.06 -3.37 12.05
CA ILE A 28 0.42 -4.51 11.37
C ILE A 28 -0.63 -5.10 12.31
N ALA A 29 -1.88 -5.12 11.83
CA ALA A 29 -2.97 -5.72 12.60
C ALA A 29 -2.72 -7.22 12.83
N PRO A 30 -3.08 -7.77 13.99
CA PRO A 30 -2.85 -9.19 14.28
C PRO A 30 -3.49 -10.15 13.27
N SER A 31 -4.60 -9.75 12.65
CA SER A 31 -5.29 -10.58 11.65
C SER A 31 -4.77 -10.42 10.23
N ALA A 32 -3.81 -9.51 10.00
CA ALA A 32 -3.19 -9.35 8.70
C ALA A 32 -2.17 -10.46 8.44
N TYR A 33 -2.04 -10.87 7.19
CA TYR A 33 -1.04 -11.83 6.77
C TYR A 33 0.02 -11.15 5.90
N ILE A 34 1.27 -11.23 6.31
CA ILE A 34 2.40 -10.76 5.50
C ILE A 34 3.30 -11.98 5.25
N SER A 35 3.45 -12.36 3.99
CA SER A 35 4.34 -13.47 3.65
C SER A 35 5.77 -13.17 4.09
N PRO A 36 6.48 -14.15 4.66
CA PRO A 36 7.91 -13.99 4.95
C PRO A 36 8.76 -13.77 3.69
N TYR A 37 8.21 -14.06 2.52
CA TYR A 37 8.88 -13.85 1.22
C TYR A 37 8.44 -12.57 0.53
N ALA A 38 7.68 -11.71 1.20
CA ALA A 38 7.35 -10.38 0.73
C ALA A 38 8.32 -9.36 1.34
N LYS A 39 8.46 -8.21 0.68
CA LYS A 39 9.24 -7.08 1.20
C LYS A 39 8.30 -5.98 1.62
N LEU A 40 8.48 -5.49 2.83
CA LEU A 40 7.69 -4.41 3.38
C LEU A 40 8.63 -3.27 3.77
N GLY A 41 8.36 -2.07 3.27
CA GLY A 41 9.14 -0.89 3.62
C GLY A 41 8.87 -0.41 5.04
N CYS A 42 9.40 0.75 5.39
CA CYS A 42 9.28 1.32 6.73
C CYS A 42 8.02 2.16 6.87
N GLY A 43 7.41 2.16 8.06
CA GLY A 43 6.28 3.03 8.37
C GLY A 43 4.99 2.66 7.69
N CYS A 44 4.84 1.42 7.28
CA CYS A 44 3.61 0.93 6.67
C CYS A 44 2.52 0.70 7.72
N VAL A 45 1.28 0.87 7.32
CA VAL A 45 0.11 0.54 8.14
C VAL A 45 -0.69 -0.52 7.42
N VAL A 46 -0.82 -1.68 8.02
CA VAL A 46 -1.55 -2.82 7.45
C VAL A 46 -2.68 -3.18 8.39
N LEU A 47 -3.91 -2.96 7.95
CA LEU A 47 -5.09 -3.12 8.79
C LEU A 47 -5.61 -4.56 8.76
N GLN A 48 -6.70 -4.79 9.49
CA GLN A 48 -7.21 -6.14 9.72
C GLN A 48 -7.56 -6.87 8.43
N ASN A 49 -7.23 -8.15 8.38
CA ASN A 49 -7.52 -9.06 7.28
C ASN A 49 -6.88 -8.70 5.95
N ALA A 50 -5.92 -7.76 5.94
CA ALA A 50 -5.13 -7.50 4.74
C ALA A 50 -4.14 -8.65 4.52
N CYS A 51 -3.78 -8.88 3.27
CA CYS A 51 -2.93 -10.01 2.89
C CYS A 51 -1.87 -9.53 1.90
N VAL A 52 -0.60 -9.82 2.19
CA VAL A 52 0.52 -9.56 1.28
C VAL A 52 1.19 -10.89 0.98
N GLN A 53 1.17 -11.31 -0.29
CA GLN A 53 1.60 -12.65 -0.70
C GLN A 53 3.06 -12.68 -1.12
N ASN A 54 3.53 -13.89 -1.45
CA ASN A 54 4.94 -14.16 -1.76
C ASN A 54 5.45 -13.30 -2.92
N GLY A 55 6.63 -12.73 -2.77
CA GLY A 55 7.28 -11.96 -3.81
C GLY A 55 6.76 -10.55 -3.99
N ALA A 56 5.71 -10.15 -3.28
CA ALA A 56 5.22 -8.78 -3.33
C ALA A 56 6.24 -7.82 -2.73
N SER A 57 6.33 -6.61 -3.29
CA SER A 57 7.19 -5.54 -2.79
C SER A 57 6.34 -4.33 -2.45
N VAL A 58 6.38 -3.91 -1.20
CA VAL A 58 5.61 -2.77 -0.70
C VAL A 58 6.59 -1.70 -0.25
N GLY A 59 6.44 -0.50 -0.78
CA GLY A 59 7.32 0.62 -0.47
C GLY A 59 7.13 1.18 0.93
N ASP A 60 7.75 2.32 1.20
CA ASP A 60 7.67 3.00 2.49
C ASP A 60 6.34 3.74 2.64
N GLY A 61 5.83 3.80 3.86
CA GLY A 61 4.68 4.62 4.20
C GLY A 61 3.36 4.21 3.53
N VAL A 62 3.25 2.98 3.07
CA VAL A 62 2.05 2.47 2.39
C VAL A 62 0.96 2.19 3.41
N LEU A 63 -0.28 2.51 3.06
CA LEU A 63 -1.44 2.12 3.84
C LEU A 63 -2.22 1.04 3.09
N LEU A 64 -2.35 -0.12 3.72
CA LEU A 64 -3.23 -1.19 3.26
C LEU A 64 -4.42 -1.25 4.19
N ASN A 65 -5.57 -0.79 3.72
CA ASN A 65 -6.79 -0.76 4.53
C ASN A 65 -7.36 -2.17 4.72
N ALA A 66 -8.43 -2.29 5.49
CA ALA A 66 -8.99 -3.59 5.86
C ALA A 66 -9.36 -4.44 4.64
N GLY A 67 -9.01 -5.71 4.68
CA GLY A 67 -9.37 -6.67 3.66
C GLY A 67 -8.69 -6.49 2.31
N THR A 68 -7.69 -5.63 2.20
CA THR A 68 -6.93 -5.49 0.94
C THR A 68 -6.07 -6.71 0.68
N GLU A 69 -5.85 -7.04 -0.59
CA GLU A 69 -4.98 -8.15 -0.97
C GLU A 69 -3.94 -7.67 -1.98
N VAL A 70 -2.70 -7.98 -1.69
CA VAL A 70 -1.57 -7.75 -2.61
C VAL A 70 -1.04 -9.12 -3.00
N HIS A 71 -1.28 -9.50 -4.25
CA HIS A 71 -0.95 -10.85 -4.74
C HIS A 71 0.53 -11.00 -5.06
N CYS A 72 0.90 -12.23 -5.45
CA CYS A 72 2.30 -12.58 -5.70
C CYS A 72 2.95 -11.64 -6.72
N ASP A 73 4.18 -11.21 -6.42
CA ASP A 73 5.01 -10.39 -7.32
C ASP A 73 4.42 -9.03 -7.69
N ALA A 74 3.36 -8.58 -7.01
CA ALA A 74 2.87 -7.23 -7.18
C ALA A 74 3.80 -6.22 -6.51
N THR A 75 3.82 -4.99 -7.02
CA THR A 75 4.66 -3.91 -6.50
C THR A 75 3.82 -2.71 -6.14
N LEU A 76 3.96 -2.23 -4.91
CA LEU A 76 3.34 -0.98 -4.46
C LEU A 76 4.44 0.04 -4.21
N GLY A 77 4.31 1.21 -4.82
CA GLY A 77 5.25 2.31 -4.64
C GLY A 77 5.12 2.98 -3.28
N ASP A 78 6.03 3.89 -2.98
CA ASP A 78 6.05 4.60 -1.71
C ASP A 78 4.80 5.45 -1.53
N TYR A 79 4.27 5.45 -0.31
CA TYR A 79 3.13 6.26 0.10
C TYR A 79 1.84 5.97 -0.69
N ALA A 80 1.73 4.80 -1.29
CA ALA A 80 0.50 4.38 -1.92
C ALA A 80 -0.58 4.12 -0.86
N LEU A 81 -1.84 4.43 -1.21
CA LEU A 81 -3.00 4.17 -0.37
C LEU A 81 -3.89 3.15 -1.07
N ILE A 82 -4.13 2.03 -0.43
CA ILE A 82 -5.03 1.00 -0.95
C ILE A 82 -6.22 0.91 0.01
N TYR A 83 -7.40 1.27 -0.46
CA TYR A 83 -8.59 1.29 0.38
C TYR A 83 -9.25 -0.08 0.49
N THR A 84 -10.30 -0.15 1.30
CA THR A 84 -10.95 -1.37 1.78
C THR A 84 -11.31 -2.35 0.67
N ASN A 85 -10.95 -3.61 0.85
CA ASN A 85 -11.32 -4.74 -0.02
C ASN A 85 -10.83 -4.63 -1.47
N SER A 86 -9.88 -3.77 -1.75
CA SER A 86 -9.26 -3.70 -3.08
C SER A 86 -8.19 -4.77 -3.22
N VAL A 87 -7.99 -5.21 -4.46
CA VAL A 87 -7.06 -6.29 -4.79
C VAL A 87 -6.06 -5.80 -5.83
N VAL A 88 -4.79 -5.94 -5.53
CA VAL A 88 -3.69 -5.73 -6.49
C VAL A 88 -3.22 -7.10 -6.91
N ARG A 89 -3.55 -7.51 -8.15
CA ARG A 89 -3.34 -8.88 -8.61
C ARG A 89 -1.90 -9.12 -9.02
N THR A 90 -1.62 -10.38 -9.33
CA THR A 90 -0.26 -10.87 -9.60
C THR A 90 0.45 -10.03 -10.65
N GLY A 91 1.67 -9.59 -10.32
CA GLY A 91 2.53 -8.85 -11.22
C GLY A 91 2.11 -7.41 -11.49
N ALA A 92 1.01 -6.93 -10.89
CA ALA A 92 0.58 -5.54 -11.08
C ALA A 92 1.51 -4.57 -10.36
N THR A 93 1.57 -3.34 -10.86
CA THR A 93 2.40 -2.27 -10.29
C THR A 93 1.53 -1.06 -9.97
N VAL A 94 1.60 -0.60 -8.73
CA VAL A 94 0.96 0.64 -8.29
C VAL A 94 2.05 1.66 -8.01
N GLY A 95 1.97 2.82 -8.65
CA GLY A 95 3.00 3.85 -8.56
C GLY A 95 3.05 4.56 -7.21
N ASN A 96 4.07 5.39 -7.03
CA ASN A 96 4.24 6.19 -5.83
C ASN A 96 3.08 7.18 -5.68
N PHE A 97 2.62 7.38 -4.45
CA PHE A 97 1.54 8.32 -4.13
C PHE A 97 0.20 8.01 -4.81
N ALA A 98 0.05 6.85 -5.43
CA ALA A 98 -1.22 6.47 -6.03
C ALA A 98 -2.25 6.15 -4.94
N ARG A 99 -3.50 6.44 -5.23
CA ARG A 99 -4.63 6.15 -4.36
C ARG A 99 -5.58 5.22 -5.08
N ILE A 100 -5.80 4.07 -4.50
CA ILE A 100 -6.74 3.07 -5.04
C ILE A 100 -7.96 3.08 -4.15
N GLY A 101 -9.12 3.39 -4.71
CA GLY A 101 -10.39 3.41 -3.97
C GLY A 101 -10.79 2.04 -3.47
N SER A 102 -11.95 1.97 -2.81
CA SER A 102 -12.46 0.71 -2.24
C SER A 102 -13.04 -0.19 -3.32
N ASN A 103 -12.95 -1.50 -3.12
CA ASN A 103 -13.52 -2.51 -4.02
C ASN A 103 -13.00 -2.39 -5.46
N CYS A 104 -11.74 -2.00 -5.61
CA CYS A 104 -11.07 -1.92 -6.90
C CYS A 104 -10.31 -3.21 -7.18
N THR A 105 -10.11 -3.51 -8.46
CA THR A 105 -9.25 -4.59 -8.90
C THR A 105 -8.20 -4.03 -9.85
N ILE A 106 -6.94 -4.15 -9.47
CA ILE A 106 -5.82 -3.85 -10.37
C ILE A 106 -5.43 -5.19 -10.98
N CYS A 107 -5.73 -5.38 -12.25
CA CYS A 107 -5.64 -6.67 -12.90
C CYS A 107 -4.19 -7.14 -13.07
N ASN A 108 -4.01 -8.41 -13.40
CA ASN A 108 -2.68 -9.01 -13.55
C ASN A 108 -1.82 -8.17 -14.49
N ASN A 109 -0.62 -7.84 -14.05
CA ASN A 109 0.39 -7.10 -14.82
C ASN A 109 -0.04 -5.69 -15.24
N ALA A 110 -1.16 -5.18 -14.72
CA ALA A 110 -1.58 -3.80 -14.97
C ALA A 110 -0.68 -2.82 -14.23
N THR A 111 -0.61 -1.59 -14.73
CA THR A 111 0.18 -0.53 -14.12
C THR A 111 -0.69 0.66 -13.79
N VAL A 112 -0.61 1.11 -12.54
CA VAL A 112 -1.22 2.37 -12.09
C VAL A 112 -0.09 3.38 -11.97
N PRO A 113 -0.14 4.50 -12.70
CA PRO A 113 0.95 5.48 -12.67
C PRO A 113 1.07 6.20 -11.33
N ASP A 114 2.22 6.84 -11.12
CA ASP A 114 2.48 7.64 -9.93
C ASP A 114 1.41 8.71 -9.77
N GLY A 115 0.94 8.91 -8.55
CA GLY A 115 -0.02 9.96 -8.23
C GLY A 115 -1.43 9.75 -8.77
N ALA A 116 -1.72 8.61 -9.39
CA ALA A 116 -3.05 8.33 -9.91
C ALA A 116 -4.07 8.21 -8.77
N ASP A 117 -5.30 8.61 -9.05
CA ASP A 117 -6.43 8.47 -8.14
C ASP A 117 -7.49 7.60 -8.82
N ILE A 118 -7.61 6.36 -8.36
CA ILE A 118 -8.53 5.39 -8.93
C ILE A 118 -9.80 5.39 -8.08
N PRO A 119 -10.96 5.76 -8.65
CA PRO A 119 -12.21 5.80 -7.89
C PRO A 119 -12.68 4.42 -7.46
N ASP A 120 -13.59 4.40 -6.50
CA ASP A 120 -14.15 3.15 -5.96
C ASP A 120 -14.76 2.30 -7.07
N CYS A 121 -14.74 0.98 -6.87
CA CYS A 121 -15.39 0.01 -7.77
C CYS A 121 -14.84 0.04 -9.20
N THR A 122 -13.56 0.32 -9.37
CA THR A 122 -12.91 0.40 -10.69
C THR A 122 -12.03 -0.81 -10.92
N ALA A 123 -12.05 -1.34 -12.14
CA ALA A 123 -11.10 -2.33 -12.60
C ALA A 123 -10.07 -1.65 -13.52
N VAL A 124 -8.79 -1.86 -13.26
CA VAL A 124 -7.69 -1.35 -14.08
C VAL A 124 -7.05 -2.53 -14.80
N HIS A 125 -7.04 -2.48 -16.10
CA HIS A 125 -6.51 -3.55 -16.95
C HIS A 125 -5.16 -3.23 -17.54
#